data_606e9a4c0f842d9128f175dca912f491
#
_entry.id   606e9a4c0f842d9128f175dca912f491
#
_cell.length_a   1.000
_cell.length_b   1.000
_cell.length_c   1.000
_cell.angle_alpha   90.00
_cell.angle_beta   90.00
_cell.angle_gamma   90.00
#
_symmetry.space_group_name_H-M   'P 1'
#
loop_
_entity.id
_entity.type
_entity.pdbx_description
1 polymer ?
#
loop_
_entity_poly.entity_id
_entity_poly.type
_entity_poly.pdbx_seq_one_letter_code
_entity_poly.pdbx_strand_id
1 'polypeptide(L)'
;VSKNCHHVAMESTGIYWMPIYEILEDAFSGDITLLVVNARHMKNVPGKKTDMRDSEWISTLLRAGLLNGSFIPEKRIREFRDLNRYRKSVIRDITSQKNRIEKFLQSSGFRLSSFISDIFGASGRNIILHLIEHGQIDKTALDSCLKTKTRNRIDEILMSVNGTLSEHQKAFLRILMTHYDSLKK
;
A
#
# COMPACT_ATOMS: atom_id res chain seq x y z
N VAL A 1 -16.40 -10.80 -34.65
CA VAL A 1 -15.33 -11.54 -35.36
C VAL A 1 -15.79 -12.02 -36.72
N SER A 2 -16.53 -11.17 -37.43
CA SER A 2 -17.01 -11.47 -38.78
C SER A 2 -15.94 -11.43 -39.86
N LYS A 3 -14.65 -11.29 -39.53
CA LYS A 3 -13.54 -11.10 -40.48
C LYS A 3 -12.38 -12.08 -40.28
N ASN A 4 -12.58 -13.28 -39.74
CA ASN A 4 -11.51 -14.29 -39.54
C ASN A 4 -10.26 -13.72 -38.82
N CYS A 5 -10.44 -12.91 -37.80
CA CYS A 5 -9.34 -12.35 -37.03
C CYS A 5 -8.98 -13.29 -35.87
N HIS A 6 -7.84 -13.93 -35.92
CA HIS A 6 -7.38 -14.90 -34.91
C HIS A 6 -6.32 -14.32 -33.96
N HIS A 7 -5.82 -13.12 -34.20
CA HIS A 7 -4.78 -12.52 -33.38
C HIS A 7 -5.14 -11.08 -33.04
N VAL A 8 -5.03 -10.71 -31.77
CA VAL A 8 -5.22 -9.35 -31.27
C VAL A 8 -3.99 -8.96 -30.46
N ALA A 9 -3.40 -7.83 -30.81
CA ALA A 9 -2.29 -7.25 -30.04
C ALA A 9 -2.70 -5.92 -29.45
N MET A 10 -2.29 -5.67 -28.20
CA MET A 10 -2.53 -4.42 -27.48
C MET A 10 -1.29 -3.99 -26.69
N GLU A 11 -1.10 -2.69 -26.57
CA GLU A 11 0.00 -2.12 -25.80
C GLU A 11 -0.29 -2.18 -24.30
N SER A 12 0.71 -2.51 -23.48
CA SER A 12 0.61 -2.57 -22.00
C SER A 12 0.72 -1.22 -21.32
N THR A 13 0.27 -0.13 -21.98
CA THR A 13 0.33 1.21 -21.39
C THR A 13 -0.75 1.37 -20.31
N GLY A 14 -0.31 1.66 -19.09
CA GLY A 14 -1.20 1.83 -17.94
C GLY A 14 -2.06 0.60 -17.65
N ILE A 15 -3.34 0.85 -17.34
CA ILE A 15 -4.34 -0.19 -17.00
C ILE A 15 -5.36 -0.40 -18.12
N TYR A 16 -5.33 0.40 -19.21
CA TYR A 16 -6.39 0.48 -20.22
C TYR A 16 -6.56 -0.80 -21.04
N TRP A 17 -5.51 -1.59 -21.17
CA TRP A 17 -5.56 -2.87 -21.88
C TRP A 17 -6.32 -3.97 -21.11
N MET A 18 -6.37 -3.89 -19.76
CA MET A 18 -6.93 -4.94 -18.90
C MET A 18 -8.41 -5.22 -19.17
N PRO A 19 -9.33 -4.23 -19.19
CA PRO A 19 -10.74 -4.48 -19.46
C PRO A 19 -10.98 -5.08 -20.86
N ILE A 20 -10.21 -4.61 -21.85
CA ILE A 20 -10.31 -5.09 -23.22
C ILE A 20 -9.83 -6.54 -23.30
N TYR A 21 -8.70 -6.84 -22.65
CA TYR A 21 -8.16 -8.20 -22.58
C TYR A 21 -9.16 -9.18 -21.94
N GLU A 22 -9.76 -8.80 -20.81
CA GLU A 22 -10.72 -9.64 -20.09
C GLU A 22 -11.99 -9.92 -20.90
N ILE A 23 -12.54 -8.91 -21.56
CA ILE A 23 -13.72 -9.07 -22.44
C ILE A 23 -13.38 -10.02 -23.59
N LEU A 24 -12.22 -9.88 -24.21
CA LEU A 24 -11.80 -10.73 -25.33
C LEU A 24 -11.47 -12.16 -24.87
N GLU A 25 -10.82 -12.30 -23.72
CA GLU A 25 -10.52 -13.60 -23.10
C GLU A 25 -11.81 -14.37 -22.77
N ASP A 26 -12.79 -13.70 -22.16
CA ASP A 26 -14.09 -14.31 -21.78
C ASP A 26 -14.97 -14.61 -23.02
N ALA A 27 -14.95 -13.73 -24.04
CA ALA A 27 -15.80 -13.89 -25.23
C ALA A 27 -15.29 -14.92 -26.24
N PHE A 28 -13.99 -15.14 -26.30
CA PHE A 28 -13.36 -15.95 -27.36
C PHE A 28 -12.50 -17.10 -26.84
N SER A 29 -12.48 -17.37 -25.57
CA SER A 29 -11.95 -18.52 -24.83
C SER A 29 -11.10 -19.52 -25.63
N GLY A 30 -9.97 -19.08 -26.16
CA GLY A 30 -9.02 -19.91 -26.92
C GLY A 30 -9.13 -19.83 -28.44
N ASP A 31 -10.18 -19.22 -29.01
CA ASP A 31 -10.34 -19.06 -30.46
C ASP A 31 -9.42 -17.97 -31.04
N ILE A 32 -8.93 -17.06 -30.19
CA ILE A 32 -8.02 -15.98 -30.58
C ILE A 32 -6.77 -15.95 -29.71
N THR A 33 -5.66 -15.55 -30.31
CA THR A 33 -4.41 -15.30 -29.61
C THR A 33 -4.37 -13.83 -29.16
N LEU A 34 -4.34 -13.59 -27.85
CA LEU A 34 -4.22 -12.27 -27.26
C LEU A 34 -2.76 -11.97 -26.90
N LEU A 35 -2.20 -10.92 -27.45
CA LEU A 35 -0.84 -10.46 -27.20
C LEU A 35 -0.86 -9.09 -26.51
N VAL A 36 -0.33 -9.01 -25.29
CA VAL A 36 -0.09 -7.74 -24.60
C VAL A 36 1.39 -7.41 -24.73
N VAL A 37 1.71 -6.32 -25.41
CA VAL A 37 3.08 -5.98 -25.80
C VAL A 37 3.61 -4.82 -24.98
N ASN A 38 4.86 -4.92 -24.51
CA ASN A 38 5.49 -3.84 -23.75
C ASN A 38 5.85 -2.67 -24.70
N ALA A 39 5.38 -1.46 -24.37
CA ALA A 39 5.66 -0.22 -25.09
C ALA A 39 7.17 0.03 -25.35
N ARG A 40 8.03 -0.41 -24.42
CA ARG A 40 9.50 -0.26 -24.58
C ARG A 40 10.05 -1.11 -25.72
N HIS A 41 9.50 -2.30 -25.96
CA HIS A 41 9.93 -3.13 -27.08
C HIS A 41 9.54 -2.52 -28.42
N MET A 42 8.36 -1.87 -28.50
CA MET A 42 7.90 -1.21 -29.71
C MET A 42 8.66 0.09 -30.04
N LYS A 43 9.17 0.79 -29.00
CA LYS A 43 9.97 2.03 -29.19
C LYS A 43 11.32 1.79 -29.83
N ASN A 44 11.85 0.59 -29.76
CA ASN A 44 13.15 0.24 -30.35
C ASN A 44 13.05 -0.10 -31.87
N VAL A 45 11.84 -0.12 -32.43
CA VAL A 45 11.63 -0.33 -33.86
C VAL A 45 11.50 1.05 -34.54
N PRO A 46 12.34 1.41 -35.51
CA PRO A 46 12.31 2.72 -36.16
C PRO A 46 10.99 2.98 -36.89
N GLY A 47 10.33 4.10 -36.59
CA GLY A 47 9.09 4.52 -37.24
C GLY A 47 8.53 5.86 -36.67
N LYS A 48 7.69 6.56 -37.42
CA LYS A 48 7.08 7.84 -37.01
C LYS A 48 5.81 7.62 -36.17
N LYS A 49 5.73 8.27 -35.03
CA LYS A 49 4.66 8.21 -34.02
C LYS A 49 3.53 9.20 -34.23
N THR A 50 2.28 8.67 -34.29
CA THR A 50 1.04 9.37 -33.92
C THR A 50 0.07 8.32 -33.42
N ASP A 51 -0.88 8.62 -32.51
CA ASP A 51 -1.75 7.64 -31.84
C ASP A 51 -2.57 6.75 -32.81
N MET A 52 -3.04 7.27 -33.93
CA MET A 52 -3.68 6.47 -35.00
C MET A 52 -2.70 5.55 -35.71
N ARG A 53 -1.42 5.96 -35.81
CA ARG A 53 -0.37 5.14 -36.42
C ARG A 53 0.18 4.07 -35.49
N ASP A 54 -0.03 4.22 -34.19
CA ASP A 54 0.42 3.20 -33.22
C ASP A 54 -0.36 1.90 -33.38
N SER A 55 -1.68 1.94 -33.62
CA SER A 55 -2.47 0.73 -33.89
C SER A 55 -2.14 0.09 -35.24
N GLU A 56 -1.94 0.89 -36.29
CA GLU A 56 -1.49 0.39 -37.59
C GLU A 56 -0.09 -0.22 -37.51
N TRP A 57 0.78 0.40 -36.72
CA TRP A 57 2.14 -0.08 -36.50
C TRP A 57 2.15 -1.40 -35.70
N ILE A 58 1.37 -1.51 -34.63
CA ILE A 58 1.19 -2.75 -33.88
C ILE A 58 0.67 -3.87 -34.81
N SER A 59 -0.32 -3.55 -35.63
CA SER A 59 -0.88 -4.51 -36.61
C SER A 59 0.15 -4.96 -37.64
N THR A 60 1.00 -4.06 -38.12
CA THR A 60 2.09 -4.36 -39.04
C THR A 60 3.14 -5.27 -38.41
N LEU A 61 3.56 -4.97 -37.18
CA LEU A 61 4.51 -5.76 -36.44
C LEU A 61 3.94 -7.15 -36.09
N LEU A 62 2.64 -7.20 -35.74
CA LEU A 62 1.95 -8.47 -35.47
C LEU A 62 1.97 -9.38 -36.72
N ARG A 63 1.62 -8.85 -37.89
CA ARG A 63 1.65 -9.58 -39.18
C ARG A 63 3.05 -10.05 -39.54
N ALA A 64 4.08 -9.28 -39.20
CA ALA A 64 5.48 -9.61 -39.43
C ALA A 64 6.05 -10.61 -38.41
N GLY A 65 5.30 -10.99 -37.38
CA GLY A 65 5.78 -11.86 -36.27
C GLY A 65 6.85 -11.24 -35.40
N LEU A 66 6.94 -9.89 -35.36
CA LEU A 66 7.98 -9.14 -34.63
C LEU A 66 7.56 -8.74 -33.22
N LEU A 67 6.34 -9.09 -32.80
CA LEU A 67 5.86 -8.77 -31.45
C LEU A 67 6.14 -9.89 -30.48
N ASN A 68 6.80 -9.55 -29.36
CA ASN A 68 6.96 -10.42 -28.22
C ASN A 68 5.89 -10.07 -27.16
N GLY A 69 4.94 -10.99 -26.94
CA GLY A 69 3.91 -10.85 -25.95
C GLY A 69 4.45 -10.96 -24.52
N SER A 70 3.94 -10.12 -23.62
CA SER A 70 4.16 -10.28 -22.18
C SER A 70 3.37 -11.48 -21.68
N PHE A 71 3.93 -12.22 -20.73
CA PHE A 71 3.19 -13.30 -20.07
C PHE A 71 2.05 -12.72 -19.21
N ILE A 72 0.84 -13.04 -19.58
CA ILE A 72 -0.37 -12.70 -18.80
C ILE A 72 -0.84 -13.97 -18.09
N PRO A 73 -0.84 -14.02 -16.76
CA PRO A 73 -1.31 -15.18 -16.02
C PRO A 73 -2.82 -15.38 -16.21
N GLU A 74 -3.28 -16.58 -15.92
CA GLU A 74 -4.71 -16.90 -15.84
C GLU A 74 -5.46 -15.92 -14.93
N LYS A 75 -6.76 -15.70 -15.20
CA LYS A 75 -7.64 -14.76 -14.47
C LYS A 75 -7.56 -14.93 -12.96
N ARG A 76 -7.66 -16.17 -12.46
CA ARG A 76 -7.57 -16.48 -11.02
C ARG A 76 -6.24 -16.01 -10.40
N ILE A 77 -5.13 -16.14 -11.12
CA ILE A 77 -3.81 -15.70 -10.65
C ILE A 77 -3.71 -14.18 -10.67
N ARG A 78 -4.33 -13.50 -11.65
CA ARG A 78 -4.40 -12.03 -11.70
C ARG A 78 -5.17 -11.48 -10.48
N GLU A 79 -6.36 -12.01 -10.22
CA GLU A 79 -7.18 -11.65 -9.06
C GLU A 79 -6.42 -11.85 -7.73
N PHE A 80 -5.76 -12.98 -7.58
CA PHE A 80 -4.93 -13.24 -6.39
C PHE A 80 -3.75 -12.27 -6.25
N ARG A 81 -3.11 -11.89 -7.36
CA ARG A 81 -2.04 -10.88 -7.37
C ARG A 81 -2.55 -9.51 -6.92
N ASP A 82 -3.75 -9.11 -7.33
CA ASP A 82 -4.34 -7.83 -6.96
C ASP A 82 -4.66 -7.78 -5.46
N LEU A 83 -5.24 -8.83 -4.91
CA LEU A 83 -5.45 -8.96 -3.46
C LEU A 83 -4.13 -8.88 -2.68
N ASN A 84 -3.08 -9.56 -3.15
CA ASN A 84 -1.77 -9.49 -2.50
C ASN A 84 -1.11 -8.10 -2.61
N ARG A 85 -1.27 -7.41 -3.73
CA ARG A 85 -0.79 -6.03 -3.90
C ARG A 85 -1.52 -5.09 -2.94
N TYR A 86 -2.85 -5.22 -2.86
CA TYR A 86 -3.65 -4.44 -1.93
C TYR A 86 -3.25 -4.70 -0.47
N ARG A 87 -3.12 -5.97 -0.07
CA ARG A 87 -2.63 -6.34 1.28
C ARG A 87 -1.27 -5.70 1.60
N LYS A 88 -0.32 -5.75 0.65
CA LYS A 88 0.99 -5.09 0.83
C LYS A 88 0.88 -3.57 0.95
N SER A 89 -0.07 -2.94 0.25
CA SER A 89 -0.34 -1.51 0.40
C SER A 89 -0.85 -1.19 1.80
N VAL A 90 -1.87 -1.90 2.29
CA VAL A 90 -2.42 -1.71 3.64
C VAL A 90 -1.34 -1.88 4.72
N ILE A 91 -0.45 -2.88 4.60
CA ILE A 91 0.66 -3.07 5.55
C ILE A 91 1.60 -1.86 5.54
N ARG A 92 1.89 -1.28 4.36
CA ARG A 92 2.70 -0.05 4.24
C ARG A 92 2.01 1.15 4.87
N ASP A 93 0.69 1.27 4.68
CA ASP A 93 -0.11 2.35 5.26
C ASP A 93 -0.13 2.26 6.79
N ILE A 94 -0.31 1.06 7.36
CA ILE A 94 -0.19 0.81 8.80
C ILE A 94 1.19 1.23 9.31
N THR A 95 2.26 0.83 8.63
CA THR A 95 3.63 1.19 9.03
C THR A 95 3.87 2.69 8.96
N SER A 96 3.39 3.33 7.88
CA SER A 96 3.47 4.78 7.72
C SER A 96 2.72 5.51 8.83
N GLN A 97 1.53 5.02 9.21
CA GLN A 97 0.75 5.61 10.29
C GLN A 97 1.41 5.41 11.66
N LYS A 98 1.99 4.25 11.94
CA LYS A 98 2.83 4.02 13.13
C LYS A 98 3.96 5.05 13.24
N ASN A 99 4.70 5.25 12.16
CA ASN A 99 5.80 6.21 12.12
C ASN A 99 5.33 7.66 12.35
N ARG A 100 4.14 8.03 11.85
CA ARG A 100 3.55 9.36 12.10
C ARG A 100 3.23 9.56 13.58
N ILE A 101 2.62 8.56 14.22
CA ILE A 101 2.29 8.62 15.65
C ILE A 101 3.56 8.72 16.50
N GLU A 102 4.55 7.88 16.20
CA GLU A 102 5.83 7.89 16.92
C GLU A 102 6.56 9.24 16.76
N LYS A 103 6.65 9.75 15.53
CA LYS A 103 7.25 11.07 15.27
C LYS A 103 6.51 12.18 16.00
N PHE A 104 5.19 12.13 16.05
CA PHE A 104 4.38 13.10 16.79
C PHE A 104 4.67 13.03 18.29
N LEU A 105 4.67 11.84 18.88
CA LEU A 105 5.01 11.65 20.30
C LEU A 105 6.40 12.19 20.62
N GLN A 106 7.41 11.85 19.81
CA GLN A 106 8.79 12.33 19.97
C GLN A 106 8.88 13.86 19.89
N SER A 107 8.21 14.48 18.92
CA SER A 107 8.19 15.93 18.77
C SER A 107 7.44 16.65 19.92
N SER A 108 6.58 15.93 20.62
CA SER A 108 5.85 16.41 21.81
C SER A 108 6.54 16.06 23.13
N GLY A 109 7.78 15.56 23.09
CA GLY A 109 8.58 15.23 24.27
C GLY A 109 8.42 13.82 24.84
N PHE A 110 7.69 12.94 24.15
CA PHE A 110 7.43 11.57 24.59
C PHE A 110 8.28 10.57 23.78
N ARG A 111 9.33 9.98 24.40
CA ARG A 111 10.25 9.03 23.75
C ARG A 111 9.95 7.57 24.15
N LEU A 112 8.72 7.13 23.98
CA LEU A 112 8.27 5.80 24.38
C LEU A 112 9.06 4.67 23.73
N SER A 113 9.42 4.78 22.45
CA SER A 113 10.16 3.75 21.71
C SER A 113 11.56 3.48 22.23
N SER A 114 12.14 4.36 23.03
CA SER A 114 13.45 4.13 23.66
C SER A 114 13.39 3.08 24.78
N PHE A 115 12.22 2.84 25.35
CA PHE A 115 12.04 1.97 26.51
C PHE A 115 11.01 0.87 26.31
N ILE A 116 10.09 1.04 25.34
CA ILE A 116 9.03 0.11 25.01
C ILE A 116 9.24 -0.34 23.57
N SER A 117 9.54 -1.62 23.38
CA SER A 117 9.85 -2.20 22.05
C SER A 117 8.69 -2.12 21.05
N ASP A 118 7.45 -2.19 21.53
CA ASP A 118 6.24 -1.99 20.72
C ASP A 118 5.29 -1.02 21.41
N ILE A 119 5.33 0.24 20.99
CA ILE A 119 4.47 1.31 21.52
C ILE A 119 2.99 1.12 21.12
N PHE A 120 2.69 0.26 20.19
CA PHE A 120 1.33 -0.12 19.77
C PHE A 120 0.86 -1.41 20.42
N GLY A 121 1.71 -2.07 21.20
CA GLY A 121 1.36 -3.17 22.08
C GLY A 121 0.57 -2.70 23.30
N ALA A 122 0.15 -3.61 24.17
CA ALA A 122 -0.79 -3.32 25.24
C ALA A 122 -0.32 -2.18 26.17
N SER A 123 0.93 -2.20 26.66
CA SER A 123 1.42 -1.15 27.56
C SER A 123 1.55 0.20 26.87
N GLY A 124 2.19 0.24 25.69
CA GLY A 124 2.36 1.48 24.95
C GLY A 124 1.03 2.09 24.51
N ARG A 125 0.08 1.25 24.07
CA ARG A 125 -1.27 1.69 23.72
C ARG A 125 -2.00 2.30 24.93
N ASN A 126 -1.92 1.69 26.11
CA ASN A 126 -2.54 2.23 27.32
C ASN A 126 -1.96 3.60 27.68
N ILE A 127 -0.65 3.78 27.58
CA ILE A 127 0.01 5.07 27.79
C ILE A 127 -0.50 6.10 26.77
N ILE A 128 -0.54 5.77 25.48
CA ILE A 128 -1.03 6.69 24.44
C ILE A 128 -2.48 7.09 24.70
N LEU A 129 -3.36 6.16 25.07
CA LEU A 129 -4.75 6.45 25.40
C LEU A 129 -4.85 7.37 26.64
N HIS A 130 -4.06 7.10 27.66
CA HIS A 130 -4.01 7.97 28.85
C HIS A 130 -3.54 9.39 28.49
N LEU A 131 -2.53 9.52 27.64
CA LEU A 131 -2.06 10.83 27.15
C LEU A 131 -3.11 11.58 26.32
N ILE A 132 -3.93 10.88 25.55
CA ILE A 132 -5.05 11.47 24.80
C ILE A 132 -6.12 12.04 25.75
N GLU A 133 -6.33 11.43 26.90
CA GLU A 133 -7.35 11.86 27.88
C GLU A 133 -6.81 12.98 28.80
N HIS A 134 -5.64 12.78 29.36
CA HIS A 134 -5.13 13.62 30.45
C HIS A 134 -4.01 14.57 30.00
N GLY A 135 -3.37 14.34 28.85
CA GLY A 135 -2.29 15.17 28.33
C GLY A 135 -0.93 14.95 28.99
N GLN A 136 -0.88 14.34 30.16
CA GLN A 136 0.33 14.00 30.92
C GLN A 136 0.12 12.67 31.64
N ILE A 137 1.19 12.09 32.16
CA ILE A 137 1.13 10.83 32.90
C ILE A 137 2.04 10.91 34.12
N ASP A 138 1.53 10.59 35.29
CA ASP A 138 2.29 10.45 36.54
C ASP A 138 2.74 9.00 36.75
N LYS A 139 3.55 8.76 37.78
CA LYS A 139 4.08 7.43 38.13
C LYS A 139 2.96 6.41 38.39
N THR A 140 1.89 6.84 39.08
CA THR A 140 0.76 5.96 39.47
C THR A 140 -0.03 5.53 38.25
N ALA A 141 -0.37 6.45 37.38
CA ALA A 141 -1.05 6.19 36.12
C ALA A 141 -0.16 5.34 35.18
N LEU A 142 1.13 5.65 35.11
CA LEU A 142 2.08 4.87 34.32
C LEU A 142 2.15 3.42 34.80
N ASP A 143 2.23 3.17 36.10
CA ASP A 143 2.24 1.80 36.67
C ASP A 143 0.99 1.02 36.27
N SER A 144 -0.18 1.65 36.28
CA SER A 144 -1.44 1.03 35.84
C SER A 144 -1.46 0.67 34.34
N CYS A 145 -0.77 1.45 33.52
CA CYS A 145 -0.67 1.22 32.07
C CYS A 145 0.31 0.08 31.70
N LEU A 146 1.30 -0.18 32.56
CA LEU A 146 2.37 -1.14 32.28
C LEU A 146 1.99 -2.58 32.62
N LYS A 147 2.40 -3.51 31.75
CA LYS A 147 2.36 -4.96 32.07
C LYS A 147 3.64 -5.38 32.81
N THR A 148 3.57 -6.52 33.49
CA THR A 148 4.61 -7.06 34.39
C THR A 148 6.03 -6.96 33.88
N LYS A 149 6.29 -7.27 32.61
CA LYS A 149 7.65 -7.21 32.02
C LYS A 149 8.22 -5.80 31.89
N THR A 150 7.37 -4.81 31.70
CA THR A 150 7.78 -3.41 31.49
C THR A 150 7.83 -2.61 32.79
N ARG A 151 7.18 -3.12 33.85
CA ARG A 151 7.06 -2.47 35.15
C ARG A 151 8.40 -2.32 35.87
N ASN A 152 9.35 -3.23 35.66
CA ASN A 152 10.68 -3.14 36.25
C ASN A 152 11.50 -1.94 35.76
N ARG A 153 11.05 -1.24 34.70
CA ARG A 153 11.72 -0.07 34.12
C ARG A 153 10.87 1.20 34.23
N ILE A 154 9.96 1.23 35.22
CA ILE A 154 8.99 2.34 35.35
C ILE A 154 9.66 3.70 35.48
N ASP A 155 10.75 3.81 36.26
CA ASP A 155 11.43 5.09 36.49
C ASP A 155 12.13 5.60 35.21
N GLU A 156 12.71 4.70 34.40
CA GLU A 156 13.27 5.05 33.12
C GLU A 156 12.21 5.50 32.12
N ILE A 157 11.06 4.80 32.08
CA ILE A 157 9.93 5.16 31.21
C ILE A 157 9.35 6.50 31.66
N LEU A 158 9.21 6.75 32.95
CA LEU A 158 8.71 8.02 33.49
C LEU A 158 9.55 9.21 33.03
N MET A 159 10.89 9.06 33.02
CA MET A 159 11.80 10.09 32.49
C MET A 159 11.57 10.35 30.99
N SER A 160 11.11 9.36 30.23
CA SER A 160 10.87 9.47 28.79
C SER A 160 9.52 10.07 28.42
N VAL A 161 8.61 10.21 29.40
CA VAL A 161 7.24 10.71 29.21
C VAL A 161 6.95 11.99 30.01
N ASN A 162 7.98 12.79 30.26
CA ASN A 162 7.90 14.00 31.05
C ASN A 162 7.39 15.26 30.28
N GLY A 163 6.57 15.01 29.25
CA GLY A 163 5.94 16.06 28.46
C GLY A 163 4.50 16.34 28.89
N THR A 164 3.92 17.45 28.38
CA THR A 164 2.50 17.75 28.51
C THR A 164 1.93 18.06 27.14
N LEU A 165 0.86 17.37 26.75
CA LEU A 165 0.13 17.63 25.51
C LEU A 165 -0.89 18.75 25.69
N SER A 166 -0.89 19.72 24.80
CA SER A 166 -1.97 20.70 24.69
C SER A 166 -3.27 20.03 24.19
N GLU A 167 -4.41 20.71 24.35
CA GLU A 167 -5.71 20.24 23.88
C GLU A 167 -5.69 19.93 22.37
N HIS A 168 -5.01 20.80 21.59
CA HIS A 168 -4.81 20.57 20.18
C HIS A 168 -4.00 19.29 19.90
N GLN A 169 -2.94 19.07 20.65
CA GLN A 169 -2.08 17.87 20.50
C GLN A 169 -2.82 16.59 20.91
N LYS A 170 -3.64 16.63 21.96
CA LYS A 170 -4.51 15.50 22.36
C LYS A 170 -5.51 15.16 21.25
N ALA A 171 -6.20 16.18 20.70
CA ALA A 171 -7.13 15.99 19.61
C ALA A 171 -6.46 15.39 18.37
N PHE A 172 -5.27 15.89 18.01
CA PHE A 172 -4.52 15.39 16.87
C PHE A 172 -4.04 13.95 17.07
N LEU A 173 -3.52 13.62 18.26
CA LEU A 173 -3.11 12.24 18.59
C LEU A 173 -4.31 11.27 18.54
N ARG A 174 -5.49 11.70 18.99
CA ARG A 174 -6.74 10.93 18.88
C ARG A 174 -7.09 10.62 17.43
N ILE A 175 -7.00 11.61 16.53
CA ILE A 175 -7.24 11.42 15.09
C ILE A 175 -6.25 10.40 14.52
N LEU A 176 -4.96 10.53 14.85
CA LEU A 176 -3.92 9.60 14.36
C LEU A 176 -4.19 8.16 14.85
N MET A 177 -4.57 7.98 16.11
CA MET A 177 -4.88 6.65 16.67
C MET A 177 -6.15 6.06 16.08
N THR A 178 -7.19 6.86 15.88
CA THR A 178 -8.43 6.40 15.22
C THR A 178 -8.16 5.90 13.80
N HIS A 179 -7.35 6.63 13.03
CA HIS A 179 -6.95 6.20 11.69
C HIS A 179 -6.12 4.90 11.73
N TYR A 180 -5.16 4.80 12.65
CA TYR A 180 -4.40 3.55 12.84
C TYR A 180 -5.31 2.36 13.14
N ASP A 181 -6.30 2.53 14.01
CA ASP A 181 -7.25 1.48 14.37
C ASP A 181 -8.16 1.09 13.20
N SER A 182 -8.54 2.04 12.35
CA SER A 182 -9.33 1.74 11.14
C SER A 182 -8.57 0.93 10.11
N LEU A 183 -7.25 1.13 9.99
CA LEU A 183 -6.40 0.36 9.09
C LEU A 183 -6.16 -1.09 9.56
N LYS A 184 -6.42 -1.40 10.83
CA LYS A 184 -6.22 -2.75 11.42
C LYS A 184 -7.47 -3.63 11.41
N LYS A 185 -8.63 -3.08 11.11
CA LYS A 185 -9.90 -3.80 10.98
C LYS A 185 -9.98 -4.52 9.63
#